data_97390242ff6537d87f191a8240eb3244
#
_entry.id   97390242ff6537d87f191a8240eb3244
#
_cell.length_a   1.000
_cell.length_b   1.000
_cell.length_c   1.000
_cell.angle_alpha   90.00
_cell.angle_beta   90.00
_cell.angle_gamma   90.00
#
_symmetry.space_group_name_H-M   'P 1'
#
loop_
_entity.id
_entity.type
_entity.pdbx_description
1 polymer ?
#
loop_
_entity_poly.entity_id
_entity_poly.type
_entity_poly.pdbx_seq_one_letter_code
_entity_poly.pdbx_strand_id
1 'polypeptide(L)'
;MKVLIFSDIHNDLAALRRLVQSEADYYVAAGDLVSWGRGLDSCGEILRERAGKVWVLPGNHESAEQIASFCAKFGLRNIHDQLIEVGGRKFGALGYSSPTPFHTPGEYSEEQIAERLQPFSGIEQLILICHAPPYGTDLDRVKEGLHAGSRSVLEFIEANQPEYFFCGHIHEAEGRQVRIGKTVGVNVGKRGYLLEL
;
A
#
# COMPACT_ATOMS: atom_id res chain seq x y z
N MET A 1 -7.37 -5.07 -17.67
CA MET A 1 -7.29 -3.84 -16.86
C MET A 1 -5.88 -3.74 -16.30
N LYS A 2 -5.23 -2.55 -16.39
CA LYS A 2 -3.88 -2.32 -15.89
C LYS A 2 -3.93 -1.45 -14.65
N VAL A 3 -3.34 -1.90 -13.53
CA VAL A 3 -3.27 -1.17 -12.27
C VAL A 3 -1.80 -1.00 -11.89
N LEU A 4 -1.32 0.24 -11.84
CA LEU A 4 0.04 0.56 -11.39
C LEU A 4 0.00 0.82 -9.88
N ILE A 5 0.69 -0.03 -9.10
CA ILE A 5 0.74 0.07 -7.64
C ILE A 5 2.16 0.48 -7.24
N PHE A 6 2.30 1.49 -6.39
CA PHE A 6 3.58 1.99 -5.90
C PHE A 6 3.47 2.49 -4.46
N SER A 7 4.59 2.63 -3.78
CA SER A 7 4.68 3.03 -2.37
C SER A 7 5.99 3.77 -2.11
N ASP A 8 6.16 4.32 -0.89
CA ASP A 8 7.45 4.80 -0.37
C ASP A 8 8.12 5.88 -1.24
N ILE A 9 7.31 6.81 -1.74
CA ILE A 9 7.80 7.92 -2.58
C ILE A 9 8.67 8.88 -1.76
N HIS A 10 8.31 9.14 -0.50
CA HIS A 10 9.08 10.00 0.42
C HIS A 10 9.59 11.30 -0.24
N ASN A 11 8.68 12.03 -0.88
CA ASN A 11 8.98 13.29 -1.58
C ASN A 11 9.90 13.14 -2.82
N ASP A 12 10.18 11.94 -3.33
CA ASP A 12 10.87 11.73 -4.61
C ASP A 12 9.90 12.05 -5.77
N LEU A 13 9.74 13.36 -6.02
CA LEU A 13 8.82 13.84 -7.07
C LEU A 13 9.24 13.39 -8.47
N ALA A 14 10.52 13.09 -8.69
CA ALA A 14 11.00 12.59 -9.96
C ALA A 14 10.53 11.14 -10.20
N ALA A 15 10.61 10.29 -9.16
CA ALA A 15 10.04 8.95 -9.20
C ALA A 15 8.52 8.99 -9.42
N LEU A 16 7.80 9.85 -8.67
CA LEU A 16 6.36 9.97 -8.80
C LEU A 16 5.94 10.41 -10.21
N ARG A 17 6.64 11.38 -10.83
CA ARG A 17 6.36 11.78 -12.22
C ARG A 17 6.53 10.63 -13.21
N ARG A 18 7.59 9.83 -13.08
CA ARG A 18 7.79 8.65 -13.95
C ARG A 18 6.64 7.67 -13.83
N LEU A 19 6.17 7.41 -12.60
CA LEU A 19 5.06 6.48 -12.34
C LEU A 19 3.76 6.99 -12.97
N VAL A 20 3.41 8.27 -12.78
CA VAL A 20 2.19 8.87 -13.34
C VAL A 20 2.22 8.96 -14.87
N GLN A 21 3.41 9.04 -15.49
CA GLN A 21 3.57 9.01 -16.94
C GLN A 21 3.41 7.61 -17.54
N SER A 22 3.56 6.55 -16.74
CA SER A 22 3.31 5.18 -17.20
C SER A 22 1.84 4.99 -17.58
N GLU A 23 1.57 4.16 -18.58
CA GLU A 23 0.20 3.91 -19.04
C GLU A 23 -0.48 2.86 -18.15
N ALA A 24 -1.53 3.27 -17.43
CA ALA A 24 -2.36 2.41 -16.61
C ALA A 24 -3.82 2.92 -16.58
N ASP A 25 -4.76 2.01 -16.29
CA ASP A 25 -6.17 2.36 -16.10
C ASP A 25 -6.37 2.99 -14.72
N TYR A 26 -5.65 2.48 -13.70
CA TYR A 26 -5.65 2.97 -12.32
C TYR A 26 -4.24 3.03 -11.74
N TYR A 27 -4.04 3.94 -10.79
CA TYR A 27 -2.79 4.18 -10.07
C TYR A 27 -3.07 4.07 -8.57
N VAL A 28 -2.32 3.26 -7.86
CA VAL A 28 -2.49 3.08 -6.40
C VAL A 28 -1.23 3.54 -5.68
N ALA A 29 -1.36 4.62 -4.91
CA ALA A 29 -0.34 5.05 -3.97
C ALA A 29 -0.57 4.32 -2.64
N ALA A 30 0.22 3.30 -2.38
CA ALA A 30 0.10 2.38 -1.26
C ALA A 30 0.86 2.86 -0.01
N GLY A 31 0.81 4.17 0.27
CA GLY A 31 1.38 4.80 1.46
C GLY A 31 2.75 5.45 1.25
N ASP A 32 3.13 6.27 2.23
CA ASP A 32 4.40 6.99 2.31
C ASP A 32 4.73 7.83 1.06
N LEU A 33 3.73 8.61 0.60
CA LEU A 33 3.96 9.63 -0.43
C LEU A 33 4.98 10.68 0.02
N VAL A 34 5.00 10.98 1.32
CA VAL A 34 5.88 11.97 1.93
C VAL A 34 6.52 11.44 3.21
N SER A 35 7.46 12.20 3.77
CA SER A 35 8.03 11.91 5.08
C SER A 35 7.37 12.80 6.13
N TRP A 36 6.89 12.20 7.24
CA TRP A 36 6.28 12.91 8.37
C TRP A 36 5.12 13.86 7.98
N GLY A 37 4.30 13.45 7.02
CA GLY A 37 3.16 14.21 6.54
C GLY A 37 3.49 15.55 5.88
N ARG A 38 4.75 15.77 5.47
CA ARG A 38 5.21 17.08 4.96
C ARG A 38 5.37 17.07 3.45
N GLY A 39 4.70 18.02 2.77
CA GLY A 39 4.87 18.22 1.33
C GLY A 39 3.88 17.46 0.45
N LEU A 40 2.76 16.98 1.00
CA LEU A 40 1.69 16.29 0.26
C LEU A 40 1.21 17.09 -0.96
N ASP A 41 1.13 18.42 -0.86
CA ASP A 41 0.67 19.26 -1.96
C ASP A 41 1.51 19.09 -3.23
N SER A 42 2.83 18.94 -3.10
CA SER A 42 3.71 18.71 -4.25
C SER A 42 3.45 17.37 -4.93
N CYS A 43 3.12 16.34 -4.15
CA CYS A 43 2.68 15.05 -4.70
C CYS A 43 1.30 15.18 -5.36
N GLY A 44 0.39 15.94 -4.72
CA GLY A 44 -0.96 16.17 -5.22
C GLY A 44 -0.98 16.84 -6.60
N GLU A 45 -0.13 17.85 -6.82
CA GLU A 45 -0.02 18.51 -8.14
C GLU A 45 0.39 17.55 -9.26
N ILE A 46 1.17 16.51 -8.95
CA ILE A 46 1.53 15.47 -9.92
C ILE A 46 0.38 14.48 -10.09
N LEU A 47 -0.17 13.96 -8.99
CA LEU A 47 -1.20 12.92 -9.02
C LEU A 47 -2.52 13.42 -9.65
N ARG A 48 -2.83 14.71 -9.52
CA ARG A 48 -4.03 15.31 -10.15
C ARG A 48 -4.06 15.21 -11.66
N GLU A 49 -2.90 15.03 -12.33
CA GLU A 49 -2.84 14.77 -13.78
C GLU A 49 -3.62 13.50 -14.18
N ARG A 50 -3.83 12.60 -13.22
CA ARG A 50 -4.60 11.36 -13.36
C ARG A 50 -5.82 11.33 -12.41
N ALA A 51 -6.33 12.49 -11.97
CA ALA A 51 -7.50 12.57 -11.08
C ALA A 51 -8.64 11.67 -11.56
N GLY A 52 -9.35 11.04 -10.59
CA GLY A 52 -10.38 10.04 -10.89
C GLY A 52 -9.88 8.62 -11.15
N LYS A 53 -8.57 8.45 -11.47
CA LYS A 53 -7.94 7.14 -11.65
C LYS A 53 -6.94 6.81 -10.54
N VAL A 54 -6.66 7.76 -9.63
CA VAL A 54 -5.70 7.59 -8.54
C VAL A 54 -6.40 7.23 -7.25
N TRP A 55 -5.95 6.13 -6.66
CA TRP A 55 -6.37 5.64 -5.35
C TRP A 55 -5.22 5.82 -4.37
N VAL A 56 -5.51 6.22 -3.14
CA VAL A 56 -4.50 6.53 -2.12
C VAL A 56 -4.90 5.90 -0.80
N LEU A 57 -3.94 5.31 -0.12
CA LEU A 57 -4.02 4.96 1.29
C LEU A 57 -2.80 5.55 2.02
N PRO A 58 -2.88 5.84 3.34
CA PRO A 58 -1.72 6.33 4.11
C PRO A 58 -0.68 5.24 4.31
N GLY A 59 0.60 5.62 4.37
CA GLY A 59 1.63 4.82 5.01
C GLY A 59 1.73 5.14 6.50
N ASN A 60 2.88 4.84 7.11
CA ASN A 60 3.08 5.23 8.50
C ASN A 60 3.51 6.70 8.66
N HIS A 61 3.94 7.35 7.60
CA HIS A 61 4.34 8.76 7.63
C HIS A 61 3.19 9.77 7.45
N GLU A 62 1.98 9.32 7.14
CA GLU A 62 0.78 10.17 7.03
C GLU A 62 -0.32 9.72 7.99
N SER A 63 -1.14 10.68 8.50
CA SER A 63 -2.38 10.31 9.19
C SER A 63 -3.53 10.07 8.20
N ALA A 64 -4.55 9.33 8.64
CA ALA A 64 -5.76 9.08 7.84
C ALA A 64 -6.48 10.38 7.49
N GLU A 65 -6.51 11.36 8.41
CA GLU A 65 -7.11 12.67 8.21
C GLU A 65 -6.35 13.50 7.18
N GLN A 66 -5.00 13.42 7.21
CA GLN A 66 -4.16 14.08 6.20
C GLN A 66 -4.45 13.53 4.80
N ILE A 67 -4.52 12.20 4.64
CA ILE A 67 -4.82 11.56 3.36
C ILE A 67 -6.27 11.83 2.93
N ALA A 68 -7.24 11.84 3.84
CA ALA A 68 -8.62 12.20 3.50
C ALA A 68 -8.72 13.63 2.95
N SER A 69 -8.11 14.60 3.62
CA SER A 69 -8.07 16.00 3.20
C SER A 69 -7.30 16.18 1.88
N PHE A 70 -6.19 15.49 1.72
CA PHE A 70 -5.38 15.47 0.52
C PHE A 70 -6.17 14.94 -0.69
N CYS A 71 -6.83 13.79 -0.55
CA CYS A 71 -7.64 13.22 -1.62
C CYS A 71 -8.79 14.13 -2.01
N ALA A 72 -9.49 14.74 -1.05
CA ALA A 72 -10.56 15.70 -1.31
C ALA A 72 -10.03 16.93 -2.09
N LYS A 73 -8.88 17.46 -1.70
CA LYS A 73 -8.26 18.64 -2.34
C LYS A 73 -7.88 18.41 -3.81
N PHE A 74 -7.36 17.23 -4.13
CA PHE A 74 -6.80 16.94 -5.46
C PHE A 74 -7.69 16.05 -6.35
N GLY A 75 -8.92 15.72 -5.90
CA GLY A 75 -9.85 14.88 -6.66
C GLY A 75 -9.39 13.43 -6.78
N LEU A 76 -8.69 12.92 -5.76
CA LEU A 76 -8.20 11.56 -5.67
C LEU A 76 -9.15 10.71 -4.81
N ARG A 77 -9.07 9.39 -4.91
CA ARG A 77 -9.89 8.49 -4.11
C ARG A 77 -9.11 7.96 -2.91
N ASN A 78 -9.53 8.31 -1.70
CA ASN A 78 -9.07 7.62 -0.49
C ASN A 78 -9.67 6.22 -0.45
N ILE A 79 -8.82 5.18 -0.31
CA ILE A 79 -9.23 3.78 -0.22
C ILE A 79 -8.85 3.11 1.10
N HIS A 80 -8.30 3.87 2.05
CA HIS A 80 -7.93 3.35 3.37
C HIS A 80 -9.11 2.70 4.08
N ASP A 81 -8.93 1.49 4.63
CA ASP A 81 -9.98 0.67 5.26
C ASP A 81 -11.20 0.37 4.37
N GLN A 82 -10.99 0.29 3.04
CA GLN A 82 -12.07 0.04 2.12
C GLN A 82 -11.89 -1.23 1.30
N LEU A 83 -13.02 -1.89 1.03
CA LEU A 83 -13.17 -2.85 -0.04
C LEU A 83 -13.79 -2.13 -1.24
N ILE A 84 -13.10 -2.17 -2.39
CA ILE A 84 -13.59 -1.57 -3.62
C ILE A 84 -13.69 -2.63 -4.71
N GLU A 85 -14.66 -2.46 -5.60
CA GLU A 85 -14.82 -3.31 -6.78
C GLU A 85 -14.71 -2.46 -8.04
N VAL A 86 -13.88 -2.91 -8.98
CA VAL A 86 -13.72 -2.28 -10.28
C VAL A 86 -13.37 -3.32 -11.33
N GLY A 87 -14.04 -3.28 -12.47
CA GLY A 87 -13.81 -4.26 -13.55
C GLY A 87 -14.06 -5.71 -13.12
N GLY A 88 -14.95 -5.95 -12.16
CA GLY A 88 -15.23 -7.28 -11.60
C GLY A 88 -14.15 -7.82 -10.67
N ARG A 89 -13.15 -6.99 -10.30
CA ARG A 89 -12.06 -7.36 -9.39
C ARG A 89 -12.23 -6.63 -8.04
N LYS A 90 -11.94 -7.33 -6.94
CA LYS A 90 -12.09 -6.82 -5.57
C LYS A 90 -10.74 -6.46 -4.99
N PHE A 91 -10.62 -5.22 -4.49
CA PHE A 91 -9.43 -4.67 -3.87
C PHE A 91 -9.72 -4.32 -2.42
N GLY A 92 -9.04 -4.98 -1.48
CA GLY A 92 -9.00 -4.60 -0.07
C GLY A 92 -7.80 -3.69 0.17
N ALA A 93 -7.96 -2.64 0.96
CA ALA A 93 -6.89 -1.67 1.20
C ALA A 93 -6.77 -1.27 2.67
N LEU A 94 -5.57 -1.46 3.25
CA LEU A 94 -5.24 -1.10 4.63
C LEU A 94 -3.93 -0.32 4.67
N GLY A 95 -4.00 0.93 5.12
CA GLY A 95 -2.82 1.76 5.38
C GLY A 95 -2.19 1.49 6.74
N TYR A 96 -1.20 2.29 7.07
CA TYR A 96 -0.43 2.27 8.31
C TYR A 96 0.51 1.06 8.41
N SER A 97 1.38 1.08 9.42
CA SER A 97 2.26 -0.05 9.73
C SER A 97 2.02 -0.57 11.16
N SER A 98 2.64 -1.70 11.50
CA SER A 98 2.89 -2.09 12.89
C SER A 98 3.80 -1.05 13.56
N PRO A 99 3.86 -1.00 14.93
CA PRO A 99 4.63 0.00 15.64
C PRO A 99 6.10 0.01 15.23
N THR A 100 6.61 1.21 14.94
CA THR A 100 8.02 1.43 14.61
C THR A 100 8.78 2.03 15.79
N PRO A 101 10.10 1.92 15.86
CA PRO A 101 10.88 2.60 16.90
C PRO A 101 10.86 4.13 16.78
N PHE A 102 10.27 4.66 15.71
CA PHE A 102 10.22 6.09 15.41
C PHE A 102 8.93 6.76 15.86
N HIS A 103 7.90 6.00 16.28
CA HIS A 103 6.58 6.53 16.66
C HIS A 103 5.99 7.44 15.57
N THR A 104 5.83 6.90 14.40
CA THR A 104 5.30 7.61 13.23
C THR A 104 3.79 7.86 13.35
N PRO A 105 3.20 8.82 12.60
CA PRO A 105 1.78 9.18 12.73
C PRO A 105 0.79 8.05 12.45
N GLY A 106 1.16 7.09 11.59
CA GLY A 106 0.28 6.02 11.11
C GLY A 106 0.70 4.64 11.58
N GLU A 107 0.43 4.28 12.84
CA GLU A 107 0.75 2.98 13.40
C GLU A 107 -0.48 2.33 14.02
N TYR A 108 -0.63 1.01 13.82
CA TYR A 108 -1.63 0.16 14.45
C TYR A 108 -0.96 -0.95 15.26
N SER A 109 -1.55 -1.33 16.40
CA SER A 109 -1.17 -2.58 17.05
C SER A 109 -1.52 -3.79 16.17
N GLU A 110 -0.93 -4.95 16.44
CA GLU A 110 -1.26 -6.19 15.72
C GLU A 110 -2.75 -6.52 15.84
N GLU A 111 -3.37 -6.31 17.01
CA GLU A 111 -4.80 -6.52 17.22
C GLU A 111 -5.65 -5.56 16.34
N GLN A 112 -5.25 -4.30 16.24
CA GLN A 112 -5.93 -3.33 15.38
C GLN A 112 -5.78 -3.68 13.89
N ILE A 113 -4.61 -4.18 13.46
CA ILE A 113 -4.40 -4.67 12.10
C ILE A 113 -5.31 -5.88 11.83
N ALA A 114 -5.36 -6.86 12.74
CA ALA A 114 -6.21 -8.03 12.60
C ALA A 114 -7.71 -7.66 12.50
N GLU A 115 -8.18 -6.76 13.36
CA GLU A 115 -9.56 -6.28 13.34
C GLU A 115 -9.93 -5.61 12.01
N ARG A 116 -9.03 -4.76 11.47
CA ARG A 116 -9.24 -4.04 10.21
C ARG A 116 -9.14 -4.92 8.97
N LEU A 117 -8.42 -6.02 9.04
CA LEU A 117 -8.36 -7.02 7.97
C LEU A 117 -9.61 -7.93 7.94
N GLN A 118 -10.30 -8.10 9.08
CA GLN A 118 -11.46 -8.97 9.21
C GLN A 118 -12.55 -8.76 8.11
N PRO A 119 -12.92 -7.51 7.73
CA PRO A 119 -13.90 -7.28 6.66
C PRO A 119 -13.50 -7.85 5.29
N PHE A 120 -12.24 -8.17 5.08
CA PHE A 120 -11.72 -8.74 3.82
C PHE A 120 -11.69 -10.28 3.83
N SER A 121 -12.01 -10.91 4.97
CA SER A 121 -11.98 -12.37 5.11
C SER A 121 -12.99 -13.07 4.20
N GLY A 122 -12.58 -14.20 3.63
CA GLY A 122 -13.44 -15.04 2.78
C GLY A 122 -13.78 -14.45 1.41
N ILE A 123 -13.17 -13.32 1.04
CA ILE A 123 -13.39 -12.72 -0.28
C ILE A 123 -12.57 -13.48 -1.32
N GLU A 124 -13.26 -14.10 -2.27
CA GLU A 124 -12.63 -14.80 -3.38
C GLU A 124 -11.93 -13.82 -4.35
N GLN A 125 -10.77 -14.24 -4.87
CA GLN A 125 -9.96 -13.47 -5.83
C GLN A 125 -9.62 -12.05 -5.33
N LEU A 126 -9.47 -11.89 -4.02
CA LEU A 126 -9.09 -10.62 -3.40
C LEU A 126 -7.68 -10.19 -3.86
N ILE A 127 -7.54 -8.93 -4.21
CA ILE A 127 -6.28 -8.22 -4.35
C ILE A 127 -6.13 -7.36 -3.09
N LEU A 128 -5.22 -7.73 -2.20
CA LEU A 128 -5.03 -7.02 -0.94
C LEU A 128 -3.83 -6.08 -1.04
N ILE A 129 -4.03 -4.83 -0.67
CA ILE A 129 -3.01 -3.79 -0.65
C ILE A 129 -2.88 -3.30 0.80
N CYS A 130 -1.78 -3.67 1.48
CA CYS A 130 -1.46 -3.16 2.80
C CYS A 130 -0.15 -2.40 2.74
N HIS A 131 -0.04 -1.25 3.44
CA HIS A 131 1.28 -0.60 3.54
C HIS A 131 2.28 -1.50 4.28
N ALA A 132 1.88 -2.09 5.41
CA ALA A 132 2.69 -3.04 6.18
C ALA A 132 2.91 -4.37 5.43
N PRO A 133 4.16 -4.87 5.33
CA PRO A 133 4.45 -6.19 4.79
C PRO A 133 4.17 -7.32 5.80
N PRO A 134 3.99 -8.58 5.35
CA PRO A 134 3.84 -9.74 6.21
C PRO A 134 5.17 -10.12 6.88
N TYR A 135 5.13 -10.36 8.19
CA TYR A 135 6.31 -10.68 9.01
C TYR A 135 7.03 -11.96 8.56
N GLY A 136 8.36 -11.94 8.62
CA GLY A 136 9.21 -13.11 8.43
C GLY A 136 9.36 -13.56 6.97
N THR A 137 9.01 -12.72 6.02
CA THR A 137 9.11 -12.98 4.58
C THR A 137 10.25 -12.14 3.94
N ASP A 138 10.51 -12.35 2.64
CA ASP A 138 11.43 -11.47 1.92
C ASP A 138 10.87 -10.06 1.69
N LEU A 139 9.55 -9.83 1.93
CA LEU A 139 8.91 -8.53 1.76
C LEU A 139 9.17 -7.56 2.92
N ASP A 140 9.55 -8.07 4.09
CA ASP A 140 9.78 -7.28 5.31
C ASP A 140 11.23 -7.35 5.81
N ARG A 141 12.13 -7.89 5.01
CA ARG A 141 13.53 -8.07 5.41
C ARG A 141 14.29 -6.77 5.34
N VAL A 142 14.67 -6.22 6.50
CA VAL A 142 15.54 -5.04 6.62
C VAL A 142 17.00 -5.42 6.38
N LYS A 143 17.44 -6.54 6.97
CA LYS A 143 18.76 -7.16 6.76
C LYS A 143 18.72 -8.63 7.16
N GLU A 144 19.83 -9.34 7.03
CA GLU A 144 19.90 -10.74 7.45
C GLU A 144 19.48 -10.90 8.92
N GLY A 145 18.46 -11.75 9.15
CA GLY A 145 17.92 -12.06 10.47
C GLY A 145 17.07 -10.94 11.11
N LEU A 146 16.80 -9.83 10.41
CA LEU A 146 15.95 -8.74 10.90
C LEU A 146 14.73 -8.53 10.00
N HIS A 147 13.56 -8.76 10.56
CA HIS A 147 12.24 -8.58 9.95
C HIS A 147 11.44 -7.52 10.73
N ALA A 148 10.67 -6.70 10.02
CA ALA A 148 9.90 -5.59 10.60
C ALA A 148 8.47 -5.49 10.05
N GLY A 149 7.91 -6.61 9.57
CA GLY A 149 6.53 -6.70 9.11
C GLY A 149 5.53 -7.00 10.23
N SER A 150 4.26 -7.12 9.84
CA SER A 150 3.14 -7.46 10.74
C SER A 150 2.84 -8.95 10.73
N ARG A 151 2.67 -9.52 11.94
CA ARG A 151 2.23 -10.92 12.12
C ARG A 151 0.78 -11.09 11.70
N SER A 152 -0.07 -10.15 12.03
CA SER A 152 -1.49 -10.17 11.66
C SER A 152 -1.70 -10.12 10.14
N VAL A 153 -0.85 -9.39 9.41
CA VAL A 153 -0.86 -9.42 7.94
C VAL A 153 -0.47 -10.81 7.42
N LEU A 154 0.58 -11.42 7.97
CA LEU A 154 0.96 -12.78 7.58
C LEU A 154 -0.16 -13.79 7.85
N GLU A 155 -0.70 -13.81 9.07
CA GLU A 155 -1.78 -14.71 9.48
C GLU A 155 -3.03 -14.55 8.59
N PHE A 156 -3.39 -13.30 8.25
CA PHE A 156 -4.48 -13.03 7.32
C PHE A 156 -4.22 -13.64 5.93
N ILE A 157 -3.03 -13.45 5.38
CA ILE A 157 -2.67 -14.01 4.07
C ILE A 157 -2.70 -15.55 4.10
N GLU A 158 -2.15 -16.17 5.14
CA GLU A 158 -2.14 -17.62 5.30
C GLU A 158 -3.55 -18.21 5.39
N ALA A 159 -4.45 -17.55 6.12
CA ALA A 159 -5.82 -18.00 6.33
C ALA A 159 -6.73 -17.76 5.11
N ASN A 160 -6.59 -16.63 4.41
CA ASN A 160 -7.53 -16.20 3.38
C ASN A 160 -7.01 -16.32 1.94
N GLN A 161 -5.70 -16.45 1.75
CA GLN A 161 -5.04 -16.68 0.44
C GLN A 161 -5.52 -15.70 -0.65
N PRO A 162 -5.41 -14.35 -0.45
CA PRO A 162 -5.71 -13.42 -1.52
C PRO A 162 -4.91 -13.77 -2.78
N GLU A 163 -5.45 -13.47 -3.95
CA GLU A 163 -4.78 -13.79 -5.23
C GLU A 163 -3.45 -13.03 -5.35
N TYR A 164 -3.49 -11.74 -4.99
CA TYR A 164 -2.31 -10.88 -4.91
C TYR A 164 -2.27 -10.14 -3.57
N PHE A 165 -1.05 -9.90 -3.11
CA PHE A 165 -0.76 -9.05 -1.97
C PHE A 165 0.31 -8.02 -2.34
N PHE A 166 0.05 -6.73 -2.10
CA PHE A 166 0.99 -5.64 -2.37
C PHE A 166 1.28 -4.86 -1.10
N CYS A 167 2.56 -4.54 -0.87
CA CYS A 167 3.00 -3.74 0.27
C CYS A 167 4.15 -2.80 -0.09
N GLY A 168 4.56 -1.97 0.88
CA GLY A 168 5.73 -1.14 0.85
C GLY A 168 6.46 -1.18 2.19
N HIS A 169 6.71 0.00 2.80
CA HIS A 169 7.25 0.23 4.13
C HIS A 169 8.72 -0.17 4.31
N ILE A 170 9.14 -1.35 3.92
CA ILE A 170 10.53 -1.82 4.05
C ILE A 170 11.26 -1.59 2.73
N HIS A 171 12.02 -0.50 2.68
CA HIS A 171 12.69 -0.03 1.46
C HIS A 171 13.74 -1.01 0.94
N GLU A 172 14.42 -1.74 1.85
CA GLU A 172 15.41 -2.75 1.51
C GLU A 172 14.81 -3.96 0.78
N ALA A 173 13.49 -4.12 0.89
CA ALA A 173 12.73 -5.17 0.23
C ALA A 173 12.07 -4.73 -1.09
N GLU A 174 12.28 -3.48 -1.54
CA GLU A 174 11.69 -2.97 -2.77
C GLU A 174 11.91 -3.90 -3.97
N GLY A 175 10.83 -4.23 -4.67
CA GLY A 175 10.82 -5.11 -5.82
C GLY A 175 10.92 -6.60 -5.51
N ARG A 176 11.01 -6.99 -4.23
CA ARG A 176 10.98 -8.41 -3.83
C ARG A 176 9.60 -8.99 -4.07
N GLN A 177 9.59 -10.27 -4.47
CA GLN A 177 8.38 -11.04 -4.68
C GLN A 177 8.49 -12.36 -3.92
N VAL A 178 7.39 -12.78 -3.31
CA VAL A 178 7.30 -14.05 -2.59
C VAL A 178 6.01 -14.77 -2.95
N ARG A 179 5.98 -16.06 -2.64
CA ARG A 179 4.74 -16.83 -2.67
C ARG A 179 4.42 -17.32 -1.26
N ILE A 180 3.23 -16.96 -0.76
CA ILE A 180 2.71 -17.40 0.54
C ILE A 180 1.48 -18.27 0.26
N GLY A 181 1.66 -19.60 0.27
CA GLY A 181 0.64 -20.50 -0.23
C GLY A 181 0.30 -20.23 -1.71
N LYS A 182 -0.94 -19.82 -1.99
CA LYS A 182 -1.39 -19.44 -3.34
C LYS A 182 -1.15 -17.95 -3.66
N THR A 183 -0.96 -17.12 -2.64
CA THR A 183 -0.83 -15.68 -2.78
C THR A 183 0.52 -15.29 -3.41
N VAL A 184 0.47 -14.42 -4.41
CA VAL A 184 1.66 -13.74 -4.95
C VAL A 184 1.82 -12.41 -4.21
N GLY A 185 2.85 -12.28 -3.37
CA GLY A 185 3.17 -11.08 -2.62
C GLY A 185 4.28 -10.26 -3.28
N VAL A 186 4.14 -8.93 -3.28
CA VAL A 186 5.14 -8.00 -3.85
C VAL A 186 5.32 -6.79 -2.94
N ASN A 187 6.56 -6.46 -2.58
CA ASN A 187 6.89 -5.13 -2.06
C ASN A 187 7.15 -4.21 -3.26
N VAL A 188 6.24 -3.27 -3.48
CA VAL A 188 6.25 -2.47 -4.72
C VAL A 188 7.24 -1.31 -4.69
N GLY A 189 7.48 -0.71 -3.53
CA GLY A 189 8.32 0.47 -3.37
C GLY A 189 8.03 1.56 -4.41
N LYS A 190 9.00 2.45 -4.64
CA LYS A 190 8.89 3.53 -5.63
C LYS A 190 9.24 3.11 -7.07
N ARG A 191 9.63 1.85 -7.28
CA ARG A 191 9.72 1.27 -8.63
C ARG A 191 8.34 1.06 -9.22
N GLY A 192 7.38 0.72 -8.36
CA GLY A 192 6.04 0.35 -8.75
C GLY A 192 5.95 -1.05 -9.37
N TYR A 193 4.73 -1.55 -9.42
CA TYR A 193 4.37 -2.84 -10.04
C TYR A 193 3.15 -2.65 -10.93
N LEU A 194 3.24 -3.03 -12.19
CA LEU A 194 2.11 -3.01 -13.11
C LEU A 194 1.40 -4.37 -13.08
N LEU A 195 0.22 -4.39 -12.46
CA LEU A 195 -0.66 -5.55 -12.43
C LEU A 195 -1.56 -5.53 -13.66
N GLU A 196 -1.54 -6.61 -14.45
CA GLU A 196 -2.44 -6.82 -15.59
C GLU A 196 -3.49 -7.87 -15.23
N LEU A 197 -4.78 -7.49 -15.30
CA LEU A 197 -5.95 -8.28 -14.91
C LEU A 197 -6.89 -8.53 -16.09
#